data_28a56b4562049e3e3bdcc37720941975
#
_entry.id   28a56b4562049e3e3bdcc37720941975
#
_cell.length_a   1.000
_cell.length_b   1.000
_cell.length_c   1.000
_cell.angle_alpha   90.00
_cell.angle_beta   90.00
_cell.angle_gamma   90.00
#
_symmetry.space_group_name_H-M   'P 1'
#
loop_
_entity.id
_entity.type
_entity.pdbx_description
1 polymer ?
#
loop_
_entity_poly.entity_id
_entity_poly.type
_entity_poly.pdbx_seq_one_letter_code
_entity_poly.pdbx_strand_id
1 'polypeptide(L)'
;MPISPQAYRPEAKLLDLGDSFFDPVAPADFPETRTRFRNDRAAAQIGLDTLTDDEWTRHFGRFEPLPGTLPEPLALRYHGHQFRNYNPDLGDGRGFTFAQMRDDRERLMDLGTKGSGQTPWSRAGDGRLTLKGGMREILATEMLEALNVPTSRTLSLIETGEELQRGDEPSPTRSAVLVRLNHSHVRIGSFQRLAYHRDEGALRKLVGYTLRNLYDEDSEDPVHLLDLVVGRTARLAARYMAAGFVHGVLNSDNINVTGESFDYGPWRFAPTWDPAFTAAYFDHQGLYAFGRQPEAIHWDVMQLAVALRQIADSDPLVAALDQFGPRYQPEVTQAILWRLGVRPRDPETDRDLVQATERALRTSGVGIDRFFFDAFGGDLPDTYAEPWGEVRAALAGYEPRKDRSHPYWSGEPCGMLIDEVEAIWAPIAEDDDWSALNAKVAAIRSMGEGLAE
;
A
#
# COMPACT_ATOMS: atom_id res chain seq x y z
N MET A 1 27.98 2.27 15.60
CA MET A 1 26.62 2.17 15.08
C MET A 1 25.99 0.90 15.65
N PRO A 2 24.89 0.97 16.37
CA PRO A 2 24.20 -0.20 16.88
C PRO A 2 23.28 -0.83 15.80
N ILE A 3 23.81 -1.11 14.62
CA ILE A 3 23.13 -1.91 13.62
C ILE A 3 23.47 -3.36 13.92
N SER A 4 22.45 -4.22 14.07
CA SER A 4 22.67 -5.65 14.23
C SER A 4 23.37 -6.20 12.99
N PRO A 5 24.66 -6.62 13.08
CA PRO A 5 25.42 -7.06 11.90
C PRO A 5 24.83 -8.32 11.23
N GLN A 6 23.96 -9.05 11.94
CA GLN A 6 23.34 -10.28 11.46
C GLN A 6 21.99 -10.02 10.75
N ALA A 7 21.26 -8.97 11.13
CA ALA A 7 19.95 -8.61 10.56
C ALA A 7 20.07 -7.50 9.50
N TYR A 8 21.07 -6.64 9.59
CA TYR A 8 21.29 -5.56 8.62
C TYR A 8 22.01 -6.08 7.38
N ARG A 9 21.34 -6.10 6.25
CA ARG A 9 21.84 -6.62 4.97
C ARG A 9 21.65 -5.58 3.88
N PRO A 10 22.57 -4.60 3.81
CA PRO A 10 22.50 -3.51 2.85
C PRO A 10 22.68 -3.98 1.42
N GLU A 11 22.02 -3.30 0.50
CA GLU A 11 22.10 -3.51 -0.95
C GLU A 11 22.10 -2.16 -1.67
N ALA A 12 22.53 -2.16 -2.93
CA ALA A 12 22.50 -0.99 -3.80
C ALA A 12 22.12 -1.38 -5.24
N LYS A 13 21.22 -2.36 -5.39
CA LYS A 13 20.83 -2.95 -6.67
C LYS A 13 20.21 -1.95 -7.64
N LEU A 14 19.59 -0.88 -7.13
CA LEU A 14 19.01 0.18 -7.95
C LEU A 14 20.06 0.81 -8.88
N LEU A 15 21.31 0.90 -8.43
CA LEU A 15 22.41 1.44 -9.22
C LEU A 15 22.73 0.59 -10.47
N ASP A 16 22.42 -0.71 -10.44
CA ASP A 16 22.62 -1.60 -11.60
C ASP A 16 21.75 -1.17 -12.79
N LEU A 17 20.66 -0.42 -12.57
CA LEU A 17 19.82 0.12 -13.63
C LEU A 17 20.53 1.23 -14.44
N GLY A 18 21.31 2.08 -13.76
CA GLY A 18 22.05 3.19 -14.39
C GLY A 18 21.24 4.49 -14.50
N ASP A 19 21.88 5.53 -15.00
CA ASP A 19 21.47 6.94 -14.90
C ASP A 19 20.18 7.30 -15.66
N SER A 20 19.67 6.43 -16.52
CA SER A 20 18.40 6.68 -17.23
C SER A 20 17.14 6.47 -16.35
N PHE A 21 17.29 5.87 -15.16
CA PHE A 21 16.18 5.47 -14.30
C PHE A 21 15.91 6.40 -13.13
N PHE A 22 16.89 7.22 -12.76
CA PHE A 22 16.80 8.10 -11.61
C PHE A 22 17.64 9.38 -11.80
N ASP A 23 17.42 10.35 -10.93
CA ASP A 23 18.23 11.54 -10.76
C ASP A 23 18.80 11.56 -9.34
N PRO A 24 20.12 11.73 -9.17
CA PRO A 24 20.70 12.06 -7.87
C PRO A 24 20.14 13.38 -7.37
N VAL A 25 19.70 13.42 -6.10
CA VAL A 25 19.08 14.59 -5.49
C VAL A 25 19.57 14.79 -4.06
N ALA A 26 19.43 16.02 -3.56
CA ALA A 26 19.70 16.32 -2.16
C ALA A 26 18.39 16.46 -1.37
N PRO A 27 18.36 16.02 -0.12
CA PRO A 27 17.24 16.28 0.78
C PRO A 27 17.13 17.78 1.09
N ALA A 28 15.94 18.20 1.49
CA ALA A 28 15.76 19.55 2.03
C ALA A 28 16.49 19.70 3.36
N ASP A 29 16.95 20.93 3.63
CA ASP A 29 17.50 21.28 4.94
C ASP A 29 16.33 21.74 5.84
N PHE A 30 15.87 20.85 6.71
CA PHE A 30 14.73 21.10 7.58
C PHE A 30 15.15 21.95 8.79
N PRO A 31 14.34 22.97 9.19
CA PRO A 31 14.63 23.77 10.39
C PRO A 31 14.68 22.92 11.67
N GLU A 32 13.81 21.93 11.78
CA GLU A 32 13.76 20.98 12.90
C GLU A 32 13.69 19.53 12.40
N THR A 33 13.96 18.59 13.30
CA THR A 33 13.75 17.17 13.06
C THR A 33 13.24 16.52 14.36
N ARG A 34 11.91 16.46 14.51
CA ARG A 34 11.26 15.91 15.69
C ARG A 34 10.57 14.60 15.32
N THR A 35 11.07 13.48 15.82
CA THR A 35 10.47 12.16 15.61
C THR A 35 9.07 12.09 16.20
N ARG A 36 8.06 11.81 15.38
CA ARG A 36 6.65 11.69 15.77
C ARG A 36 6.16 10.24 15.73
N PHE A 37 6.75 9.43 14.87
CA PHE A 37 6.47 8.01 14.80
C PHE A 37 7.72 7.23 14.42
N ARG A 38 7.94 6.12 15.13
CA ARG A 38 9.01 5.17 14.88
C ARG A 38 8.43 3.77 14.92
N ASN A 39 8.58 3.03 13.82
CA ASN A 39 8.07 1.67 13.70
C ASN A 39 9.19 0.65 13.95
N ASP A 40 9.48 0.38 15.22
CA ASP A 40 10.52 -0.58 15.61
C ASP A 40 10.23 -2.00 15.11
N ARG A 41 8.95 -2.38 14.96
CA ARG A 41 8.55 -3.67 14.40
C ARG A 41 8.96 -3.81 12.92
N ALA A 42 8.77 -2.77 12.12
CA ALA A 42 9.23 -2.75 10.73
C ALA A 42 10.76 -2.61 10.65
N ALA A 43 11.36 -1.81 11.53
CA ALA A 43 12.80 -1.65 11.61
C ALA A 43 13.53 -2.96 11.95
N ALA A 44 12.98 -3.79 12.84
CA ALA A 44 13.54 -5.09 13.21
C ALA A 44 13.66 -6.05 12.01
N GLN A 45 12.73 -5.97 11.04
CA GLN A 45 12.76 -6.83 9.84
C GLN A 45 13.96 -6.54 8.93
N ILE A 46 14.56 -5.35 9.05
CA ILE A 46 15.70 -4.90 8.25
C ILE A 46 16.95 -4.57 9.10
N GLY A 47 16.92 -4.92 10.39
CA GLY A 47 18.06 -4.76 11.31
C GLY A 47 18.36 -3.32 11.74
N LEU A 48 17.36 -2.44 11.75
CA LEU A 48 17.48 -1.02 12.13
C LEU A 48 16.79 -0.66 13.46
N ASP A 49 16.22 -1.63 14.16
CA ASP A 49 15.53 -1.45 15.46
C ASP A 49 16.44 -1.02 16.60
N THR A 50 17.75 -1.28 16.48
CA THR A 50 18.74 -0.95 17.49
C THR A 50 19.35 0.46 17.34
N LEU A 51 18.93 1.25 16.35
CA LEU A 51 19.34 2.64 16.20
C LEU A 51 18.87 3.47 17.42
N THR A 52 19.77 4.29 17.96
CA THR A 52 19.38 5.31 18.96
C THR A 52 18.51 6.39 18.32
N ASP A 53 17.84 7.20 19.14
CA ASP A 53 17.00 8.30 18.62
C ASP A 53 17.81 9.33 17.83
N ASP A 54 19.06 9.61 18.24
CA ASP A 54 19.97 10.49 17.50
C ASP A 54 20.38 9.88 16.14
N GLU A 55 20.66 8.58 16.09
CA GLU A 55 20.97 7.88 14.84
C GLU A 55 19.73 7.82 13.94
N TRP A 56 18.55 7.57 14.54
CA TRP A 56 17.28 7.59 13.82
C TRP A 56 17.04 8.93 13.13
N THR A 57 17.19 10.02 13.87
CA THR A 57 17.02 11.39 13.34
C THR A 57 18.05 11.71 12.26
N ARG A 58 19.31 11.29 12.42
CA ARG A 58 20.35 11.51 11.41
C ARG A 58 20.03 10.78 10.09
N HIS A 59 19.63 9.50 10.16
CA HIS A 59 19.36 8.71 8.96
C HIS A 59 18.00 9.00 8.31
N PHE A 60 16.97 9.29 9.08
CA PHE A 60 15.60 9.44 8.55
C PHE A 60 15.08 10.87 8.53
N GLY A 61 15.76 11.80 9.20
CA GLY A 61 15.45 13.24 9.20
C GLY A 61 16.47 14.08 8.45
N ARG A 62 17.76 13.68 8.48
CA ARG A 62 18.85 14.38 7.78
C ARG A 62 19.40 13.59 6.59
N PHE A 63 18.95 12.36 6.42
CA PHE A 63 19.32 11.46 5.32
C PHE A 63 20.82 11.21 5.19
N GLU A 64 21.54 11.16 6.33
CA GLU A 64 22.88 10.61 6.33
C GLU A 64 22.84 9.16 5.79
N PRO A 65 23.69 8.81 4.81
CA PRO A 65 23.64 7.49 4.20
C PRO A 65 23.80 6.36 5.22
N LEU A 66 22.99 5.32 5.07
CA LEU A 66 23.14 4.07 5.79
C LEU A 66 24.32 3.29 5.18
N PRO A 67 25.23 2.72 5.98
CA PRO A 67 26.41 2.05 5.45
C PRO A 67 26.12 0.92 4.47
N GLY A 68 26.77 0.91 3.33
CA GLY A 68 26.65 -0.16 2.33
C GLY A 68 25.39 -0.12 1.47
N THR A 69 24.54 0.90 1.64
CA THR A 69 23.36 1.14 0.79
C THR A 69 23.67 2.18 -0.31
N LEU A 70 22.61 2.82 -0.85
CA LEU A 70 22.77 3.89 -1.84
C LEU A 70 23.62 5.03 -1.28
N PRO A 71 24.64 5.52 -2.03
CA PRO A 71 25.55 6.56 -1.54
C PRO A 71 24.89 7.94 -1.44
N GLU A 72 23.82 8.16 -2.20
CA GLU A 72 23.04 9.40 -2.25
C GLU A 72 21.58 9.10 -2.59
N PRO A 73 20.63 10.01 -2.25
CA PRO A 73 19.23 9.86 -2.60
C PRO A 73 18.98 9.90 -4.11
N LEU A 74 18.06 9.07 -4.59
CA LEU A 74 17.74 8.91 -6.00
C LEU A 74 16.24 9.15 -6.24
N ALA A 75 15.90 10.20 -7.00
CA ALA A 75 14.53 10.44 -7.47
C ALA A 75 14.24 9.57 -8.70
N LEU A 76 13.29 8.65 -8.59
CA LEU A 76 12.97 7.71 -9.67
C LEU A 76 12.21 8.41 -10.78
N ARG A 77 12.56 8.04 -12.01
CA ARG A 77 11.91 8.51 -13.23
C ARG A 77 10.81 7.56 -13.65
N TYR A 78 9.60 8.08 -13.78
CA TYR A 78 8.45 7.35 -14.31
C TYR A 78 7.48 8.30 -14.99
N HIS A 79 6.54 7.78 -15.76
CA HIS A 79 5.35 8.47 -16.24
C HIS A 79 4.11 7.82 -15.63
N GLY A 80 2.93 8.11 -16.14
CA GLY A 80 1.73 7.42 -15.70
C GLY A 80 0.46 7.93 -16.36
N HIS A 81 -0.61 7.16 -16.20
CA HIS A 81 -1.95 7.60 -16.53
C HIS A 81 -2.63 8.05 -15.23
N GLN A 82 -2.94 9.34 -15.16
CA GLN A 82 -3.72 9.93 -14.07
C GLN A 82 -5.16 10.11 -14.54
N PHE A 83 -6.11 9.45 -13.89
CA PHE A 83 -7.50 9.41 -14.36
C PHE A 83 -7.60 9.03 -15.86
N ARG A 84 -6.83 8.01 -16.29
CA ARG A 84 -6.70 7.53 -17.68
C ARG A 84 -6.09 8.51 -18.67
N ASN A 85 -5.62 9.67 -18.23
CA ASN A 85 -4.89 10.62 -19.07
C ASN A 85 -3.39 10.43 -18.86
N TYR A 86 -2.66 10.18 -19.95
CA TYR A 86 -1.20 10.01 -19.88
C TYR A 86 -0.50 11.30 -19.54
N ASN A 87 0.40 11.24 -18.54
CA ASN A 87 1.18 12.37 -18.10
C ASN A 87 2.69 12.02 -18.17
N PRO A 88 3.44 12.64 -19.09
CA PRO A 88 4.88 12.40 -19.24
C PRO A 88 5.74 13.24 -18.29
N ASP A 89 5.13 14.14 -17.49
CA ASP A 89 5.86 15.04 -16.59
C ASP A 89 5.93 14.49 -15.15
N LEU A 90 5.66 13.19 -14.97
CA LEU A 90 5.73 12.52 -13.67
C LEU A 90 7.12 11.98 -13.37
N GLY A 91 7.36 11.79 -12.09
CA GLY A 91 8.53 11.22 -11.45
C GLY A 91 8.40 11.40 -9.94
N ASP A 92 9.40 11.02 -9.17
CA ASP A 92 9.41 11.27 -7.73
C ASP A 92 9.50 12.76 -7.42
N GLY A 93 8.36 13.45 -7.38
CA GLY A 93 8.25 14.91 -7.31
C GLY A 93 8.36 15.50 -5.90
N ARG A 94 8.26 14.69 -4.85
CA ARG A 94 8.39 15.12 -3.43
C ARG A 94 9.01 14.04 -2.54
N GLY A 95 9.82 13.19 -3.13
CA GLY A 95 10.43 12.08 -2.45
C GLY A 95 11.58 11.50 -3.27
N PHE A 96 12.26 10.54 -2.68
CA PHE A 96 13.36 9.79 -3.29
C PHE A 96 13.52 8.43 -2.60
N THR A 97 14.21 7.50 -3.25
CA THR A 97 14.74 6.27 -2.64
C THR A 97 16.16 6.55 -2.16
N PHE A 98 16.47 6.27 -0.89
CA PHE A 98 17.80 6.61 -0.32
C PHE A 98 18.54 5.42 0.28
N ALA A 99 17.90 4.26 0.40
CA ALA A 99 18.56 3.05 0.86
C ALA A 99 17.86 1.81 0.32
N GLN A 100 18.63 0.73 0.16
CA GLN A 100 18.11 -0.59 -0.14
C GLN A 100 18.74 -1.62 0.81
N MET A 101 17.94 -2.62 1.18
CA MET A 101 18.40 -3.72 2.03
C MET A 101 17.49 -4.94 1.89
N ARG A 102 17.97 -6.10 2.31
CA ARG A 102 17.10 -7.28 2.40
C ARG A 102 16.43 -7.37 3.75
N ASP A 103 15.14 -7.74 3.74
CA ASP A 103 14.38 -7.99 4.95
C ASP A 103 14.61 -9.44 5.48
N ASP A 104 13.94 -9.78 6.58
CA ASP A 104 13.95 -11.11 7.20
C ASP A 104 13.41 -12.25 6.32
N ARG A 105 12.78 -11.90 5.18
CA ARG A 105 12.26 -12.81 4.15
C ARG A 105 13.07 -12.82 2.86
N GLU A 106 14.29 -12.32 2.89
CA GLU A 106 15.19 -12.19 1.73
C GLU A 106 14.70 -11.25 0.62
N ARG A 107 13.61 -10.48 0.83
CA ARG A 107 13.10 -9.55 -0.17
C ARG A 107 13.97 -8.31 -0.23
N LEU A 108 14.22 -7.82 -1.45
CA LEU A 108 14.86 -6.51 -1.64
C LEU A 108 13.87 -5.40 -1.31
N MET A 109 14.18 -4.65 -0.25
CA MET A 109 13.35 -3.56 0.24
C MET A 109 14.00 -2.21 -0.06
N ASP A 110 13.17 -1.23 -0.40
CA ASP A 110 13.57 0.15 -0.57
C ASP A 110 13.11 0.98 0.64
N LEU A 111 13.96 1.89 1.11
CA LEU A 111 13.55 3.01 1.93
C LEU A 111 13.32 4.23 1.03
N GLY A 112 12.05 4.56 0.85
CA GLY A 112 11.60 5.73 0.11
C GLY A 112 11.03 6.79 1.02
N THR A 113 10.99 8.02 0.52
CA THR A 113 10.51 9.17 1.30
C THR A 113 9.27 9.81 0.68
N LYS A 114 8.58 10.62 1.48
CA LYS A 114 7.53 11.53 1.04
C LYS A 114 7.64 12.82 1.84
N GLY A 115 7.79 13.95 1.14
CA GLY A 115 8.00 15.26 1.78
C GLY A 115 9.47 15.62 2.01
N SER A 116 10.42 14.92 1.41
CA SER A 116 11.86 15.07 1.67
C SER A 116 12.54 16.20 0.89
N GLY A 117 11.83 16.89 0.02
CA GLY A 117 12.35 18.03 -0.74
C GLY A 117 11.90 18.05 -2.19
N GLN A 118 12.31 19.08 -2.89
CA GLN A 118 12.10 19.22 -4.32
C GLN A 118 13.08 18.32 -5.09
N THR A 119 12.63 17.85 -6.23
CA THR A 119 13.38 17.07 -7.20
C THR A 119 13.18 17.69 -8.60
N PRO A 120 13.86 17.24 -9.65
CA PRO A 120 13.57 17.65 -11.02
C PRO A 120 12.11 17.43 -11.46
N TRP A 121 11.37 16.56 -10.74
CA TRP A 121 10.00 16.15 -11.05
C TRP A 121 8.93 16.85 -10.20
N SER A 122 9.31 17.81 -9.36
CA SER A 122 8.37 18.51 -8.46
C SER A 122 7.40 19.44 -9.20
N ARG A 123 7.67 19.76 -10.46
CA ARG A 123 6.89 20.73 -11.24
C ARG A 123 6.77 22.07 -10.48
N ALA A 124 5.56 22.52 -10.14
CA ALA A 124 5.34 23.70 -9.31
C ALA A 124 5.19 23.38 -7.80
N GLY A 125 5.40 22.11 -7.40
CA GLY A 125 5.27 21.69 -6.00
C GLY A 125 6.46 22.07 -5.14
N ASP A 126 6.24 22.20 -3.83
CA ASP A 126 7.27 22.52 -2.84
C ASP A 126 8.08 21.30 -2.35
N GLY A 127 7.71 20.10 -2.78
CA GLY A 127 8.37 18.86 -2.35
C GLY A 127 8.08 18.50 -0.88
N ARG A 128 7.01 19.01 -0.29
CA ARG A 128 6.68 18.83 1.14
C ARG A 128 5.46 17.95 1.35
N LEU A 129 5.36 17.41 2.55
CA LEU A 129 4.22 16.65 3.07
C LEU A 129 3.70 17.37 4.32
N THR A 130 2.39 17.47 4.48
CA THR A 130 1.79 17.94 5.72
C THR A 130 1.88 16.87 6.83
N LEU A 131 1.98 17.31 8.07
CA LEU A 131 2.02 16.38 9.20
C LEU A 131 0.76 15.52 9.27
N LYS A 132 -0.42 16.11 8.94
CA LYS A 132 -1.69 15.38 8.80
C LYS A 132 -1.59 14.29 7.72
N GLY A 133 -1.02 14.61 6.57
CA GLY A 133 -0.77 13.66 5.49
C GLY A 133 0.10 12.48 5.96
N GLY A 134 1.16 12.77 6.72
CA GLY A 134 2.03 11.74 7.30
C GLY A 134 1.31 10.85 8.33
N MET A 135 0.53 11.45 9.24
CA MET A 135 -0.31 10.72 10.20
C MET A 135 -1.31 9.80 9.48
N ARG A 136 -1.94 10.27 8.41
CA ARG A 136 -2.86 9.46 7.60
C ARG A 136 -2.16 8.27 6.94
N GLU A 137 -0.90 8.42 6.50
CA GLU A 137 -0.12 7.29 5.95
C GLU A 137 0.18 6.23 7.02
N ILE A 138 0.49 6.63 8.27
CA ILE A 138 0.65 5.68 9.39
C ILE A 138 -0.62 4.84 9.56
N LEU A 139 -1.77 5.50 9.66
CA LEU A 139 -3.05 4.83 9.86
C LEU A 139 -3.40 3.87 8.71
N ALA A 140 -3.19 4.31 7.46
CA ALA A 140 -3.46 3.48 6.29
C ALA A 140 -2.59 2.22 6.28
N THR A 141 -1.28 2.37 6.46
CA THR A 141 -0.32 1.25 6.38
C THR A 141 -0.51 0.24 7.51
N GLU A 142 -0.73 0.70 8.75
CA GLU A 142 -0.99 -0.17 9.90
C GLU A 142 -2.31 -0.95 9.71
N MET A 143 -3.39 -0.26 9.28
CA MET A 143 -4.70 -0.91 9.10
C MET A 143 -4.69 -1.92 7.95
N LEU A 144 -4.07 -1.59 6.82
CA LEU A 144 -3.98 -2.50 5.68
C LEU A 144 -3.13 -3.73 6.01
N GLU A 145 -2.00 -3.56 6.72
CA GLU A 145 -1.20 -4.71 7.18
C GLU A 145 -2.01 -5.63 8.09
N ALA A 146 -2.74 -5.06 9.06
CA ALA A 146 -3.59 -5.83 9.97
C ALA A 146 -4.72 -6.58 9.26
N LEU A 147 -5.25 -6.01 8.16
CA LEU A 147 -6.26 -6.64 7.30
C LEU A 147 -5.65 -7.54 6.19
N ASN A 148 -4.36 -7.89 6.32
CA ASN A 148 -3.65 -8.77 5.40
C ASN A 148 -3.63 -8.28 3.94
N VAL A 149 -3.64 -6.96 3.73
CA VAL A 149 -3.42 -6.35 2.43
C VAL A 149 -1.91 -6.14 2.24
N PRO A 150 -1.31 -6.58 1.12
CA PRO A 150 0.07 -6.23 0.81
C PRO A 150 0.23 -4.71 0.76
N THR A 151 1.04 -4.14 1.64
CA THR A 151 1.19 -2.69 1.78
C THR A 151 2.62 -2.32 2.17
N SER A 152 3.06 -1.14 1.72
CA SER A 152 4.22 -0.48 2.30
C SER A 152 4.02 -0.28 3.80
N ARG A 153 5.10 -0.15 4.54
CA ARG A 153 5.05 0.18 5.98
C ARG A 153 5.60 1.58 6.20
N THR A 154 4.88 2.39 6.94
CA THR A 154 5.46 3.62 7.48
C THR A 154 6.52 3.24 8.50
N LEU A 155 7.79 3.57 8.21
CA LEU A 155 8.92 3.30 9.09
C LEU A 155 9.13 4.45 10.08
N SER A 156 9.07 5.69 9.57
CA SER A 156 9.34 6.90 10.36
C SER A 156 8.47 8.07 9.89
N LEU A 157 8.00 8.87 10.84
CA LEU A 157 7.45 10.20 10.58
C LEU A 157 8.21 11.21 11.44
N ILE A 158 8.82 12.20 10.78
CA ILE A 158 9.58 13.27 11.43
C ILE A 158 8.95 14.61 11.05
N GLU A 159 8.55 15.38 12.04
CA GLU A 159 8.09 16.75 11.86
C GLU A 159 9.29 17.66 11.57
N THR A 160 9.16 18.57 10.58
CA THR A 160 10.29 19.31 10.02
C THR A 160 10.37 20.77 10.47
N GLY A 161 9.37 21.26 11.23
CA GLY A 161 9.34 22.62 11.77
C GLY A 161 8.98 23.70 10.75
N GLU A 162 8.62 23.32 9.51
CA GLU A 162 8.16 24.25 8.49
C GLU A 162 6.64 24.44 8.57
N GLU A 163 6.17 25.63 8.19
CA GLU A 163 4.75 25.96 8.02
C GLU A 163 4.39 25.99 6.54
N LEU A 164 3.43 25.16 6.13
CA LEU A 164 3.03 25.02 4.73
C LEU A 164 1.72 25.72 4.43
N GLN A 165 1.61 26.27 3.23
CA GLN A 165 0.34 26.76 2.68
C GLN A 165 -0.29 25.68 1.81
N ARG A 166 -1.53 25.32 2.11
CA ARG A 166 -2.32 24.31 1.37
C ARG A 166 -3.71 24.86 1.08
N GLY A 167 -4.28 24.45 -0.07
CA GLY A 167 -5.61 24.92 -0.47
C GLY A 167 -6.75 24.01 0.00
N ASP A 168 -6.42 22.83 0.50
CA ASP A 168 -7.36 21.75 0.87
C ASP A 168 -7.38 21.43 2.36
N GLU A 169 -6.58 22.15 3.16
CA GLU A 169 -6.57 22.04 4.63
C GLU A 169 -6.29 23.41 5.27
N PRO A 170 -6.65 23.62 6.57
CA PRO A 170 -6.34 24.84 7.29
C PRO A 170 -4.85 25.18 7.23
N SER A 171 -4.52 26.43 6.87
CA SER A 171 -3.15 26.89 6.67
C SER A 171 -2.87 28.16 7.49
N PRO A 172 -1.64 28.33 8.00
CA PRO A 172 -0.48 27.48 7.80
C PRO A 172 -0.63 26.12 8.49
N THR A 173 -0.08 25.05 7.90
CA THR A 173 -0.13 23.70 8.46
C THR A 173 1.27 23.16 8.68
N ARG A 174 1.43 22.30 9.70
CA ARG A 174 2.69 21.67 10.09
C ARG A 174 3.18 20.70 9.02
N SER A 175 4.50 20.65 8.81
CA SER A 175 5.15 19.81 7.83
C SER A 175 5.81 18.58 8.43
N ALA A 176 5.98 17.55 7.61
CA ALA A 176 6.70 16.34 7.99
C ALA A 176 7.44 15.74 6.80
N VAL A 177 8.40 14.87 7.11
CA VAL A 177 8.96 13.89 6.18
C VAL A 177 8.64 12.48 6.66
N LEU A 178 8.14 11.68 5.74
CA LEU A 178 7.80 10.28 5.97
C LEU A 178 8.83 9.39 5.28
N VAL A 179 9.28 8.36 6.00
CA VAL A 179 10.06 7.24 5.44
C VAL A 179 9.18 6.01 5.42
N ARG A 180 9.10 5.36 4.27
CA ARG A 180 8.37 4.12 4.06
C ARG A 180 9.29 3.00 3.63
N LEU A 181 9.01 1.80 4.15
CA LEU A 181 9.65 0.54 3.76
C LEU A 181 8.75 -0.16 2.74
N ASN A 182 9.26 -0.37 1.54
CA ASN A 182 8.53 -0.97 0.42
C ASN A 182 9.31 -2.13 -0.18
N HIS A 183 8.58 -3.12 -0.69
CA HIS A 183 9.16 -4.11 -1.60
C HIS A 183 9.29 -3.47 -3.00
N SER A 184 10.29 -2.60 -3.13
CA SER A 184 10.59 -1.75 -4.28
C SER A 184 9.65 -0.55 -4.51
N HIS A 185 10.14 0.44 -5.25
CA HIS A 185 9.37 1.58 -5.78
C HIS A 185 9.23 1.51 -7.32
N VAL A 186 9.57 0.38 -7.95
CA VAL A 186 9.33 0.14 -9.37
C VAL A 186 7.81 -0.01 -9.60
N ARG A 187 7.26 0.88 -10.39
CA ARG A 187 5.83 0.98 -10.68
C ARG A 187 5.55 0.76 -12.16
N ILE A 188 4.31 0.53 -12.55
CA ILE A 188 3.91 0.41 -13.95
C ILE A 188 4.41 1.63 -14.75
N GLY A 189 4.33 2.81 -14.16
CA GLY A 189 4.82 4.06 -14.75
C GLY A 189 6.30 4.06 -15.14
N SER A 190 7.15 3.29 -14.46
CA SER A 190 8.56 3.14 -14.83
C SER A 190 8.71 2.52 -16.22
N PHE A 191 7.94 1.48 -16.53
CA PHE A 191 7.91 0.84 -17.85
C PHE A 191 7.27 1.74 -18.92
N GLN A 192 6.18 2.46 -18.56
CA GLN A 192 5.51 3.37 -19.48
C GLN A 192 6.42 4.49 -19.96
N ARG A 193 7.28 5.04 -19.07
CA ARG A 193 8.25 6.07 -19.45
C ARG A 193 9.25 5.54 -20.48
N LEU A 194 9.81 4.36 -20.27
CA LEU A 194 10.79 3.75 -21.18
C LEU A 194 10.12 3.45 -22.55
N ALA A 195 8.91 2.95 -22.54
CA ALA A 195 8.14 2.72 -23.75
C ALA A 195 7.83 4.02 -24.51
N TYR A 196 7.51 5.10 -23.81
CA TYR A 196 7.29 6.42 -24.39
C TYR A 196 8.53 6.92 -25.14
N HIS A 197 9.72 6.74 -24.56
CA HIS A 197 11.00 7.09 -25.19
C HIS A 197 11.48 6.05 -26.19
N ARG A 198 10.79 4.93 -26.38
CA ARG A 198 11.18 3.81 -27.23
C ARG A 198 12.55 3.23 -26.89
N ASP A 199 12.90 3.23 -25.62
CA ASP A 199 14.18 2.69 -25.12
C ASP A 199 14.02 1.19 -24.81
N GLU A 200 14.08 0.37 -25.86
CA GLU A 200 13.96 -1.09 -25.72
C GLU A 200 15.06 -1.68 -24.84
N GLY A 201 16.29 -1.12 -24.91
CA GLY A 201 17.40 -1.59 -24.11
C GLY A 201 17.18 -1.40 -22.62
N ALA A 202 16.77 -0.20 -22.22
CA ALA A 202 16.42 0.09 -20.83
C ALA A 202 15.16 -0.70 -20.38
N LEU A 203 14.19 -0.89 -21.26
CA LEU A 203 12.99 -1.67 -20.97
C LEU A 203 13.31 -3.14 -20.65
N ARG A 204 14.17 -3.80 -21.47
CA ARG A 204 14.67 -5.16 -21.20
C ARG A 204 15.45 -5.22 -19.90
N LYS A 205 16.30 -4.22 -19.65
CA LYS A 205 17.07 -4.11 -18.40
C LYS A 205 16.16 -4.03 -17.17
N LEU A 206 15.07 -3.24 -17.24
CA LEU A 206 14.10 -3.13 -16.15
C LEU A 206 13.33 -4.44 -15.93
N VAL A 207 12.96 -5.14 -17.00
CA VAL A 207 12.35 -6.48 -16.92
C VAL A 207 13.27 -7.44 -16.17
N GLY A 208 14.53 -7.58 -16.59
CA GLY A 208 15.50 -8.46 -15.94
C GLY A 208 15.81 -8.06 -14.49
N TYR A 209 15.91 -6.74 -14.21
CA TYR A 209 16.04 -6.25 -12.84
C TYR A 209 14.87 -6.67 -11.95
N THR A 210 13.66 -6.44 -12.43
CA THR A 210 12.41 -6.75 -11.69
C THR A 210 12.29 -8.24 -11.41
N LEU A 211 12.47 -9.08 -12.42
CA LEU A 211 12.40 -10.53 -12.27
C LEU A 211 13.44 -11.04 -11.27
N ARG A 212 14.70 -10.64 -11.43
CA ARG A 212 15.81 -11.13 -10.60
C ARG A 212 15.75 -10.64 -9.15
N ASN A 213 15.48 -9.35 -8.94
CA ASN A 213 15.61 -8.73 -7.62
C ASN A 213 14.29 -8.68 -6.82
N LEU A 214 13.13 -8.69 -7.50
CA LEU A 214 11.82 -8.55 -6.83
C LEU A 214 10.98 -9.82 -6.86
N TYR A 215 11.29 -10.74 -7.78
CA TYR A 215 10.56 -12.01 -7.92
C TYR A 215 11.42 -13.25 -7.68
N ASP A 216 12.73 -13.06 -7.53
CA ASP A 216 13.72 -14.16 -7.39
C ASP A 216 13.70 -15.13 -8.59
N GLU A 217 13.50 -14.58 -9.79
CA GLU A 217 13.38 -15.33 -11.04
C GLU A 217 14.58 -15.07 -11.95
N ASP A 218 15.33 -16.11 -12.30
CA ASP A 218 16.44 -15.99 -13.27
C ASP A 218 15.92 -16.00 -14.71
N SER A 219 15.24 -14.92 -15.06
CA SER A 219 14.60 -14.72 -16.36
C SER A 219 14.70 -13.25 -16.79
N GLU A 220 14.55 -13.01 -18.09
CA GLU A 220 14.43 -11.68 -18.72
C GLU A 220 13.19 -11.64 -19.65
N ASP A 221 12.28 -12.60 -19.52
CA ASP A 221 11.08 -12.70 -20.35
C ASP A 221 10.01 -11.68 -19.91
N PRO A 222 9.66 -10.71 -20.77
CA PRO A 222 8.64 -9.72 -20.47
C PRO A 222 7.24 -10.31 -20.31
N VAL A 223 6.92 -11.43 -20.96
CA VAL A 223 5.62 -12.10 -20.82
C VAL A 223 5.53 -12.77 -19.43
N HIS A 224 6.61 -13.40 -18.99
CA HIS A 224 6.70 -13.97 -17.65
C HIS A 224 6.55 -12.90 -16.57
N LEU A 225 7.22 -11.72 -16.73
CA LEU A 225 7.04 -10.59 -15.82
C LEU A 225 5.57 -10.16 -15.75
N LEU A 226 4.91 -9.97 -16.91
CA LEU A 226 3.50 -9.58 -16.95
C LEU A 226 2.62 -10.59 -16.22
N ASP A 227 2.83 -11.87 -16.44
CA ASP A 227 2.07 -12.95 -15.79
C ASP A 227 2.19 -12.90 -14.26
N LEU A 228 3.38 -12.66 -13.73
CA LEU A 228 3.62 -12.48 -12.30
C LEU A 228 2.93 -11.23 -11.74
N VAL A 229 3.03 -10.09 -12.44
CA VAL A 229 2.37 -8.83 -12.05
C VAL A 229 0.85 -8.99 -12.06
N VAL A 230 0.28 -9.65 -13.06
CA VAL A 230 -1.16 -9.99 -13.12
C VAL A 230 -1.59 -10.73 -11.85
N GLY A 231 -0.84 -11.74 -11.43
CA GLY A 231 -1.16 -12.49 -10.22
C GLY A 231 -1.09 -11.65 -8.94
N ARG A 232 -0.04 -10.83 -8.79
CA ARG A 232 0.14 -9.97 -7.61
C ARG A 232 -0.91 -8.87 -7.52
N THR A 233 -1.25 -8.24 -8.63
CA THR A 233 -2.22 -7.14 -8.67
C THR A 233 -3.67 -7.65 -8.57
N ALA A 234 -3.99 -8.82 -9.11
CA ALA A 234 -5.27 -9.49 -8.88
C ALA A 234 -5.49 -9.77 -7.38
N ARG A 235 -4.45 -10.26 -6.69
CA ARG A 235 -4.47 -10.46 -5.24
C ARG A 235 -4.63 -9.15 -4.48
N LEU A 236 -3.93 -8.07 -4.87
CA LEU A 236 -4.08 -6.74 -4.26
C LEU A 236 -5.53 -6.25 -4.37
N ALA A 237 -6.11 -6.32 -5.59
CA ALA A 237 -7.50 -5.92 -5.83
C ALA A 237 -8.48 -6.70 -4.93
N ALA A 238 -8.31 -8.02 -4.83
CA ALA A 238 -9.12 -8.88 -3.98
C ALA A 238 -9.04 -8.49 -2.49
N ARG A 239 -7.83 -8.19 -2.01
CA ARG A 239 -7.59 -7.77 -0.62
C ARG A 239 -8.19 -6.40 -0.31
N TYR A 240 -8.17 -5.44 -1.25
CA TYR A 240 -8.86 -4.16 -1.09
C TYR A 240 -10.37 -4.35 -0.89
N MET A 241 -10.99 -5.23 -1.70
CA MET A 241 -12.41 -5.54 -1.55
C MET A 241 -12.72 -6.12 -0.18
N ALA A 242 -12.00 -7.14 0.25
CA ALA A 242 -12.21 -7.77 1.55
C ALA A 242 -11.95 -6.80 2.71
N ALA A 243 -11.00 -5.88 2.59
CA ALA A 243 -10.69 -4.87 3.60
C ALA A 243 -11.74 -3.75 3.68
N GLY A 244 -12.61 -3.58 2.67
CA GLY A 244 -13.46 -2.39 2.57
C GLY A 244 -12.68 -1.11 2.26
N PHE A 245 -11.46 -1.25 1.73
CA PHE A 245 -10.55 -0.14 1.48
C PHE A 245 -10.75 0.46 0.10
N VAL A 246 -10.71 1.79 0.02
CA VAL A 246 -10.75 2.56 -1.22
C VAL A 246 -9.50 3.45 -1.29
N HIS A 247 -8.61 3.14 -2.23
CA HIS A 247 -7.37 3.89 -2.43
C HIS A 247 -7.64 5.33 -2.90
N GLY A 248 -8.62 5.48 -3.78
CA GLY A 248 -9.10 6.77 -4.30
C GLY A 248 -8.30 7.34 -5.46
N VAL A 249 -7.08 6.87 -5.73
CA VAL A 249 -6.23 7.32 -6.86
C VAL A 249 -5.44 6.13 -7.41
N LEU A 250 -6.12 5.20 -8.06
CA LEU A 250 -5.49 4.03 -8.69
C LEU A 250 -5.01 4.41 -10.10
N ASN A 251 -4.07 5.32 -10.15
CA ASN A 251 -3.34 5.69 -11.37
C ASN A 251 -2.22 4.68 -11.63
N SER A 252 -1.77 4.52 -12.86
CA SER A 252 -0.70 3.56 -13.18
C SER A 252 0.66 3.88 -12.53
N ASP A 253 0.88 5.13 -12.11
CA ASP A 253 2.01 5.54 -11.31
C ASP A 253 1.88 5.19 -9.81
N ASN A 254 0.69 4.74 -9.37
CA ASN A 254 0.41 4.27 -8.01
C ASN A 254 0.26 2.74 -7.93
N ILE A 255 0.59 2.00 -8.98
CA ILE A 255 0.61 0.54 -8.98
C ILE A 255 2.04 0.03 -8.99
N ASN A 256 2.48 -0.53 -7.87
CA ASN A 256 3.76 -1.20 -7.75
C ASN A 256 3.71 -2.55 -8.45
N VAL A 257 4.76 -2.87 -9.21
CA VAL A 257 4.84 -4.17 -9.93
C VAL A 257 4.90 -5.36 -8.99
N THR A 258 5.27 -5.19 -7.73
CA THR A 258 5.24 -6.26 -6.71
C THR A 258 3.84 -6.54 -6.17
N GLY A 259 2.84 -5.71 -6.52
CA GLY A 259 1.48 -5.78 -5.96
C GLY A 259 1.38 -5.27 -4.53
N GLU A 260 2.40 -4.57 -4.02
CA GLU A 260 2.31 -3.87 -2.74
C GLU A 260 1.59 -2.53 -2.91
N SER A 261 0.59 -2.26 -2.08
CA SER A 261 -0.11 -0.97 -2.04
C SER A 261 0.79 0.10 -1.43
N PHE A 262 0.75 1.30 -1.97
CA PHE A 262 1.52 2.44 -1.46
C PHE A 262 0.95 3.78 -1.95
N ASP A 263 1.54 4.89 -1.47
CA ASP A 263 1.26 6.26 -1.91
C ASP A 263 -0.17 6.73 -1.60
N TYR A 264 -0.53 6.61 -0.34
CA TYR A 264 -1.87 6.91 0.17
C TYR A 264 -2.15 8.42 0.19
N GLY A 265 -3.13 8.85 -0.62
CA GLY A 265 -3.63 10.22 -0.67
C GLY A 265 -5.03 10.33 -0.04
N PRO A 266 -6.09 10.38 -0.85
CA PRO A 266 -7.46 10.59 -0.36
C PRO A 266 -8.14 9.34 0.21
N TRP A 267 -7.42 8.26 0.48
CA TRP A 267 -7.96 6.97 0.90
C TRP A 267 -9.09 7.05 1.93
N ARG A 268 -9.97 6.06 1.90
CA ARG A 268 -11.08 5.83 2.86
C ARG A 268 -11.27 4.34 3.10
N PHE A 269 -11.85 4.00 4.26
CA PHE A 269 -12.55 2.73 4.43
C PHE A 269 -14.04 2.99 4.23
N ALA A 270 -14.70 2.14 3.45
CA ALA A 270 -16.13 2.26 3.17
C ALA A 270 -16.93 1.90 4.43
N PRO A 271 -17.87 2.74 4.87
CA PRO A 271 -18.65 2.45 6.07
C PRO A 271 -19.57 1.23 5.89
N THR A 272 -20.10 1.05 4.70
CA THR A 272 -20.97 -0.06 4.29
C THR A 272 -20.53 -0.58 2.93
N TRP A 273 -21.03 -1.74 2.52
CA TRP A 273 -20.71 -2.33 1.23
C TRP A 273 -21.44 -1.63 0.09
N ASP A 274 -20.98 -0.43 -0.23
CA ASP A 274 -21.48 0.37 -1.35
C ASP A 274 -20.47 0.39 -2.50
N PRO A 275 -20.72 -0.34 -3.60
CA PRO A 275 -19.81 -0.34 -4.76
C PRO A 275 -19.57 1.02 -5.40
N ALA A 276 -20.46 2.00 -5.18
CA ALA A 276 -20.33 3.36 -5.72
C ALA A 276 -19.55 4.31 -4.79
N PHE A 277 -19.19 3.87 -3.58
CA PHE A 277 -18.47 4.70 -2.61
C PHE A 277 -17.10 5.12 -3.17
N THR A 278 -16.79 6.43 -3.10
CA THR A 278 -15.52 7.03 -3.56
C THR A 278 -14.76 7.64 -2.39
N ALA A 279 -13.43 7.55 -2.41
CA ALA A 279 -12.56 8.18 -1.43
C ALA A 279 -12.18 9.62 -1.81
N ALA A 280 -11.93 9.89 -3.09
CA ALA A 280 -11.50 11.19 -3.60
C ALA A 280 -12.73 12.03 -3.96
N TYR A 281 -12.83 13.23 -3.39
CA TYR A 281 -13.94 14.16 -3.66
C TYR A 281 -13.97 14.65 -5.11
N PHE A 282 -12.84 14.56 -5.83
CA PHE A 282 -12.72 14.94 -7.23
C PHE A 282 -12.96 13.77 -8.22
N ASP A 283 -13.20 12.56 -7.73
CA ASP A 283 -13.59 11.42 -8.56
C ASP A 283 -15.10 11.41 -8.81
N HIS A 284 -15.58 12.42 -9.54
CA HIS A 284 -17.01 12.62 -9.80
C HIS A 284 -17.64 11.51 -10.65
N GLN A 285 -16.83 10.74 -11.38
CA GLN A 285 -17.31 9.64 -12.22
C GLN A 285 -17.20 8.27 -11.55
N GLY A 286 -16.66 8.23 -10.33
CA GLY A 286 -16.43 6.99 -9.61
C GLY A 286 -15.47 6.04 -10.32
N LEU A 287 -14.46 6.59 -11.02
CA LEU A 287 -13.48 5.78 -11.74
C LEU A 287 -12.78 4.79 -10.80
N TYR A 288 -12.48 5.24 -9.59
CA TYR A 288 -11.82 4.48 -8.53
C TYR A 288 -12.75 4.18 -7.35
N ALA A 289 -14.07 4.09 -7.63
CA ALA A 289 -15.06 3.69 -6.63
C ALA A 289 -14.76 2.28 -6.09
N PHE A 290 -15.19 1.98 -4.88
CA PHE A 290 -14.96 0.72 -4.17
C PHE A 290 -15.12 -0.51 -5.07
N GLY A 291 -16.29 -0.68 -5.68
CA GLY A 291 -16.58 -1.83 -6.53
C GLY A 291 -15.86 -1.83 -7.89
N ARG A 292 -15.22 -0.72 -8.27
CA ARG A 292 -14.51 -0.59 -9.56
C ARG A 292 -13.00 -0.71 -9.43
N GLN A 293 -12.45 -0.86 -8.24
CA GLN A 293 -11.00 -0.99 -8.04
C GLN A 293 -10.38 -2.18 -8.78
N PRO A 294 -11.00 -3.37 -8.85
CA PRO A 294 -10.46 -4.47 -9.66
C PRO A 294 -10.37 -4.12 -11.16
N GLU A 295 -11.39 -3.43 -11.71
CA GLU A 295 -11.38 -2.94 -13.10
C GLU A 295 -10.25 -1.92 -13.32
N ALA A 296 -10.08 -0.98 -12.39
CA ALA A 296 -9.05 0.05 -12.48
C ALA A 296 -7.64 -0.56 -12.46
N ILE A 297 -7.37 -1.48 -11.54
CA ILE A 297 -6.07 -2.16 -11.44
C ILE A 297 -5.81 -3.02 -12.68
N HIS A 298 -6.81 -3.76 -13.18
CA HIS A 298 -6.67 -4.52 -14.43
C HIS A 298 -6.33 -3.62 -15.62
N TRP A 299 -6.96 -2.46 -15.69
CA TRP A 299 -6.67 -1.46 -16.73
C TRP A 299 -5.21 -0.95 -16.62
N ASP A 300 -4.70 -0.71 -15.42
CA ASP A 300 -3.30 -0.30 -15.21
C ASP A 300 -2.32 -1.41 -15.63
N VAL A 301 -2.64 -2.67 -15.33
CA VAL A 301 -1.82 -3.81 -15.78
C VAL A 301 -1.85 -3.95 -17.31
N MET A 302 -2.98 -3.63 -17.96
CA MET A 302 -3.03 -3.52 -19.41
C MET A 302 -2.07 -2.45 -19.93
N GLN A 303 -1.87 -1.32 -19.23
CA GLN A 303 -0.88 -0.31 -19.62
C GLN A 303 0.56 -0.83 -19.51
N LEU A 304 0.84 -1.73 -18.55
CA LEU A 304 2.13 -2.44 -18.52
C LEU A 304 2.29 -3.34 -19.76
N ALA A 305 1.27 -4.11 -20.10
CA ALA A 305 1.29 -4.94 -21.33
C ALA A 305 1.52 -4.10 -22.59
N VAL A 306 0.88 -2.93 -22.69
CA VAL A 306 1.11 -1.97 -23.80
C VAL A 306 2.57 -1.50 -23.84
N ALA A 307 3.19 -1.22 -22.69
CA ALA A 307 4.59 -0.84 -22.65
C ALA A 307 5.52 -1.98 -23.10
N LEU A 308 5.24 -3.21 -22.67
CA LEU A 308 6.03 -4.41 -22.98
C LEU A 308 5.92 -4.85 -24.44
N ARG A 309 4.90 -4.40 -25.20
CA ARG A 309 4.76 -4.69 -26.64
C ARG A 309 5.95 -4.22 -27.50
N GLN A 310 6.78 -3.34 -27.00
CA GLN A 310 8.00 -2.94 -27.72
C GLN A 310 9.07 -4.02 -27.73
N ILE A 311 9.00 -4.98 -26.80
CA ILE A 311 10.01 -6.02 -26.60
C ILE A 311 9.45 -7.44 -26.57
N ALA A 312 8.15 -7.60 -26.79
CA ALA A 312 7.46 -8.89 -26.84
C ALA A 312 6.28 -8.86 -27.84
N ASP A 313 5.88 -10.03 -28.32
CA ASP A 313 4.72 -10.19 -29.18
C ASP A 313 3.41 -9.96 -28.43
N SER A 314 2.39 -9.48 -29.14
CA SER A 314 1.10 -9.10 -28.54
C SER A 314 0.31 -10.29 -28.02
N ASP A 315 0.27 -11.41 -28.76
CA ASP A 315 -0.61 -12.54 -28.40
C ASP A 315 -0.26 -13.17 -27.05
N PRO A 316 1.03 -13.44 -26.70
CA PRO A 316 1.38 -13.92 -25.38
C PRO A 316 1.07 -12.92 -24.26
N LEU A 317 1.26 -11.61 -24.50
CA LEU A 317 0.92 -10.56 -23.52
C LEU A 317 -0.59 -10.50 -23.27
N VAL A 318 -1.43 -10.62 -24.30
CA VAL A 318 -2.89 -10.68 -24.16
C VAL A 318 -3.28 -11.93 -23.35
N ALA A 319 -2.70 -13.08 -23.67
CA ALA A 319 -2.99 -14.32 -22.97
C ALA A 319 -2.64 -14.24 -21.46
N ALA A 320 -1.53 -13.59 -21.11
CA ALA A 320 -1.16 -13.33 -19.72
C ALA A 320 -2.14 -12.36 -19.03
N LEU A 321 -2.51 -11.26 -19.71
CA LEU A 321 -3.46 -10.27 -19.20
C LEU A 321 -4.85 -10.86 -18.93
N ASP A 322 -5.33 -11.75 -19.81
CA ASP A 322 -6.63 -12.43 -19.69
C ASP A 322 -6.72 -13.31 -18.43
N GLN A 323 -5.59 -13.63 -17.79
CA GLN A 323 -5.56 -14.36 -16.53
C GLN A 323 -5.95 -13.51 -15.31
N PHE A 324 -6.12 -12.19 -15.43
CA PHE A 324 -6.46 -11.35 -14.28
C PHE A 324 -7.79 -11.76 -13.63
N GLY A 325 -8.88 -11.87 -14.41
CA GLY A 325 -10.18 -12.30 -13.90
C GLY A 325 -10.17 -13.70 -13.28
N PRO A 326 -9.65 -14.72 -13.98
CA PRO A 326 -9.49 -16.07 -13.43
C PRO A 326 -8.68 -16.15 -12.13
N ARG A 327 -7.68 -15.27 -11.94
CA ARG A 327 -6.90 -15.20 -10.69
C ARG A 327 -7.57 -14.37 -9.61
N TYR A 328 -8.26 -13.29 -9.97
CA TYR A 328 -8.97 -12.43 -9.03
C TYR A 328 -10.10 -13.16 -8.28
N GLN A 329 -10.89 -13.99 -8.98
CA GLN A 329 -12.06 -14.66 -8.39
C GLN A 329 -11.71 -15.56 -7.19
N PRO A 330 -10.74 -16.47 -7.28
CA PRO A 330 -10.34 -17.27 -6.11
C PRO A 330 -9.69 -16.41 -5.02
N GLU A 331 -8.91 -15.37 -5.37
CA GLU A 331 -8.26 -14.50 -4.40
C GLU A 331 -9.26 -13.70 -3.57
N VAL A 332 -10.34 -13.15 -4.17
CA VAL A 332 -11.36 -12.42 -3.42
C VAL A 332 -12.17 -13.36 -2.53
N THR A 333 -12.46 -14.57 -3.01
CA THR A 333 -13.11 -15.60 -2.20
C THR A 333 -12.27 -15.94 -0.97
N GLN A 334 -10.99 -16.22 -1.15
CA GLN A 334 -10.07 -16.52 -0.04
C GLN A 334 -9.92 -15.35 0.93
N ALA A 335 -9.84 -14.10 0.41
CA ALA A 335 -9.70 -12.92 1.25
C ALA A 335 -10.93 -12.71 2.14
N ILE A 336 -12.13 -12.93 1.64
CA ILE A 336 -13.38 -12.81 2.42
C ILE A 336 -13.49 -13.96 3.44
N LEU A 337 -13.20 -15.20 3.06
CA LEU A 337 -13.17 -16.35 3.99
C LEU A 337 -12.15 -16.13 5.10
N TRP A 338 -10.97 -15.61 4.76
CA TRP A 338 -9.95 -15.24 5.75
C TRP A 338 -10.50 -14.23 6.76
N ARG A 339 -11.20 -13.21 6.28
CA ARG A 339 -11.78 -12.16 7.14
C ARG A 339 -12.98 -12.67 7.96
N LEU A 340 -13.75 -13.63 7.43
CA LEU A 340 -14.78 -14.37 8.17
C LEU A 340 -14.19 -15.33 9.23
N GLY A 341 -12.87 -15.59 9.19
CA GLY A 341 -12.22 -16.49 10.13
C GLY A 341 -12.62 -17.96 9.96
N VAL A 342 -12.97 -18.38 8.74
CA VAL A 342 -13.40 -19.75 8.44
C VAL A 342 -12.41 -20.44 7.50
N ARG A 343 -12.37 -21.78 7.57
CA ARG A 343 -11.56 -22.62 6.69
C ARG A 343 -12.24 -22.77 5.33
N PRO A 344 -11.51 -22.62 4.21
CA PRO A 344 -12.05 -22.92 2.89
C PRO A 344 -12.55 -24.36 2.80
N ARG A 345 -13.58 -24.58 1.98
CA ARG A 345 -14.15 -25.91 1.69
C ARG A 345 -13.83 -26.32 0.25
N ASP A 346 -14.72 -25.99 -0.66
CA ASP A 346 -14.57 -26.23 -2.09
C ASP A 346 -14.94 -24.96 -2.87
N PRO A 347 -14.41 -24.78 -4.10
CA PRO A 347 -14.55 -23.52 -4.83
C PRO A 347 -15.98 -23.08 -5.13
N GLU A 348 -16.94 -24.00 -5.24
CA GLU A 348 -18.35 -23.69 -5.52
C GLU A 348 -19.04 -23.20 -4.24
N THR A 349 -18.97 -23.99 -3.17
CA THR A 349 -19.53 -23.64 -1.85
C THR A 349 -18.94 -22.32 -1.31
N ASP A 350 -17.62 -22.13 -1.46
CA ASP A 350 -16.94 -20.92 -0.99
C ASP A 350 -17.41 -19.69 -1.74
N ARG A 351 -17.58 -19.78 -3.05
CA ARG A 351 -18.09 -18.70 -3.89
C ARG A 351 -19.54 -18.36 -3.54
N ASP A 352 -20.39 -19.35 -3.30
CA ASP A 352 -21.79 -19.16 -2.94
C ASP A 352 -21.92 -18.43 -1.61
N LEU A 353 -21.13 -18.77 -0.59
CA LEU A 353 -21.05 -18.06 0.67
C LEU A 353 -20.64 -16.59 0.46
N VAL A 354 -19.59 -16.34 -0.32
CA VAL A 354 -19.10 -14.97 -0.59
C VAL A 354 -20.16 -14.15 -1.32
N GLN A 355 -20.86 -14.71 -2.31
CA GLN A 355 -21.93 -14.03 -3.03
C GLN A 355 -23.13 -13.74 -2.12
N ALA A 356 -23.52 -14.68 -1.27
CA ALA A 356 -24.58 -14.46 -0.28
C ALA A 356 -24.20 -13.34 0.69
N THR A 357 -22.95 -13.36 1.18
CA THR A 357 -22.42 -12.32 2.06
C THR A 357 -22.44 -10.93 1.39
N GLU A 358 -21.98 -10.83 0.15
CA GLU A 358 -22.00 -9.59 -0.60
C GLU A 358 -23.43 -9.06 -0.77
N ARG A 359 -24.38 -9.91 -1.19
CA ARG A 359 -25.79 -9.51 -1.33
C ARG A 359 -26.37 -8.97 -0.02
N ALA A 360 -26.11 -9.65 1.09
CA ALA A 360 -26.59 -9.24 2.40
C ALA A 360 -25.97 -7.92 2.86
N LEU A 361 -24.66 -7.74 2.72
CA LEU A 361 -23.96 -6.49 3.05
C LEU A 361 -24.49 -5.31 2.23
N ARG A 362 -24.72 -5.47 0.92
CA ARG A 362 -25.23 -4.42 0.03
C ARG A 362 -26.65 -3.94 0.39
N THR A 363 -27.46 -4.79 0.99
CA THR A 363 -28.88 -4.51 1.24
C THR A 363 -29.22 -4.19 2.69
N SER A 364 -28.36 -4.62 3.63
CA SER A 364 -28.65 -4.46 5.07
C SER A 364 -28.22 -3.11 5.65
N GLY A 365 -27.25 -2.42 5.03
CA GLY A 365 -26.63 -1.22 5.60
C GLY A 365 -25.75 -1.48 6.83
N VAL A 366 -25.45 -2.75 7.15
CA VAL A 366 -24.52 -3.12 8.23
C VAL A 366 -23.11 -2.68 7.87
N GLY A 367 -22.39 -2.11 8.83
CA GLY A 367 -21.00 -1.71 8.66
C GLY A 367 -20.09 -2.92 8.37
N ILE A 368 -19.12 -2.73 7.44
CA ILE A 368 -18.23 -3.81 6.99
C ILE A 368 -17.46 -4.41 8.16
N ASP A 369 -16.78 -3.56 8.96
CA ASP A 369 -15.98 -4.03 10.10
C ASP A 369 -16.82 -4.69 11.18
N ARG A 370 -18.04 -4.16 11.44
CA ARG A 370 -18.99 -4.75 12.37
C ARG A 370 -19.38 -6.16 11.95
N PHE A 371 -19.77 -6.34 10.69
CA PHE A 371 -20.15 -7.66 10.18
C PHE A 371 -19.03 -8.69 10.31
N PHE A 372 -17.81 -8.36 9.84
CA PHE A 372 -16.70 -9.30 9.89
C PHE A 372 -16.24 -9.62 11.32
N PHE A 373 -16.38 -8.66 12.23
CA PHE A 373 -16.12 -8.89 13.66
C PHE A 373 -17.15 -9.85 14.27
N ASP A 374 -18.42 -9.62 14.02
CA ASP A 374 -19.51 -10.42 14.58
C ASP A 374 -19.55 -11.84 14.00
N ALA A 375 -19.31 -11.99 12.67
CA ALA A 375 -19.36 -13.25 11.96
C ALA A 375 -18.04 -14.08 12.02
N PHE A 376 -17.00 -13.56 12.66
CA PHE A 376 -15.70 -14.26 12.71
C PHE A 376 -15.82 -15.63 13.35
N GLY A 377 -15.22 -16.65 12.69
CA GLY A 377 -15.30 -18.06 13.11
C GLY A 377 -16.56 -18.77 12.61
N GLY A 378 -17.41 -18.10 11.81
CA GLY A 378 -18.58 -18.72 11.17
C GLY A 378 -19.86 -18.71 12.02
N ASP A 379 -19.86 -18.01 13.15
CA ASP A 379 -21.03 -17.90 14.02
C ASP A 379 -21.65 -16.50 13.90
N LEU A 380 -22.80 -16.41 13.22
CA LEU A 380 -23.50 -15.16 13.01
C LEU A 380 -24.57 -14.96 14.10
N PRO A 381 -24.49 -13.87 14.93
CA PRO A 381 -25.42 -13.60 16.01
C PRO A 381 -26.89 -13.56 15.57
N ASP A 382 -27.84 -13.95 16.46
CA ASP A 382 -29.27 -13.98 16.16
C ASP A 382 -29.87 -12.59 15.86
N THR A 383 -29.18 -11.53 16.26
CA THR A 383 -29.55 -10.15 15.93
C THR A 383 -29.51 -9.83 14.43
N TYR A 384 -28.77 -10.63 13.65
CA TYR A 384 -28.76 -10.56 12.19
C TYR A 384 -30.01 -11.25 11.61
N ALA A 385 -31.11 -10.49 11.48
CA ALA A 385 -32.37 -10.95 10.86
C ALA A 385 -32.25 -10.97 9.31
N GLU A 386 -33.33 -10.83 8.55
CA GLU A 386 -33.26 -10.66 7.09
C GLU A 386 -32.42 -9.43 6.72
N PRO A 387 -31.54 -9.47 5.70
CA PRO A 387 -31.42 -10.53 4.66
C PRO A 387 -30.34 -11.61 4.94
N TRP A 388 -30.00 -11.87 6.18
CA TRP A 388 -28.85 -12.71 6.56
C TRP A 388 -29.14 -14.22 6.66
N GLY A 389 -30.37 -14.64 6.40
CA GLY A 389 -30.77 -16.06 6.52
C GLY A 389 -29.94 -16.99 5.63
N GLU A 390 -29.67 -16.59 4.38
CA GLU A 390 -28.85 -17.35 3.44
C GLU A 390 -27.38 -17.46 3.91
N VAL A 391 -26.82 -16.36 4.41
CA VAL A 391 -25.44 -16.31 4.96
C VAL A 391 -25.32 -17.22 6.17
N ARG A 392 -26.26 -17.15 7.11
CA ARG A 392 -26.31 -18.02 8.30
C ARG A 392 -26.34 -19.50 7.92
N ALA A 393 -27.21 -19.87 6.97
CA ALA A 393 -27.33 -21.25 6.51
C ALA A 393 -26.03 -21.74 5.85
N ALA A 394 -25.39 -20.92 5.06
CA ALA A 394 -24.11 -21.23 4.43
C ALA A 394 -22.99 -21.38 5.47
N LEU A 395 -22.83 -20.43 6.40
CA LEU A 395 -21.79 -20.43 7.44
C LEU A 395 -21.87 -21.66 8.35
N ALA A 396 -23.05 -22.19 8.63
CA ALA A 396 -23.25 -23.36 9.49
C ALA A 396 -22.44 -24.62 9.03
N GLY A 397 -22.01 -24.66 7.78
CA GLY A 397 -21.18 -25.76 7.24
C GLY A 397 -19.67 -25.52 7.30
N TYR A 398 -19.22 -24.37 7.83
CA TYR A 398 -17.81 -24.01 7.89
C TYR A 398 -17.20 -24.25 9.26
N GLU A 399 -15.93 -24.63 9.27
CA GLU A 399 -15.14 -24.73 10.50
C GLU A 399 -14.40 -23.39 10.75
N PRO A 400 -14.33 -22.93 12.01
CA PRO A 400 -13.50 -21.77 12.33
C PRO A 400 -12.03 -22.05 11.97
N ARG A 401 -11.37 -21.03 11.39
CA ARG A 401 -9.93 -21.06 11.14
C ARG A 401 -9.16 -20.87 12.44
N LYS A 402 -9.68 -20.04 13.33
CA LYS A 402 -9.09 -19.68 14.63
C LYS A 402 -10.21 -19.43 15.65
N ASP A 403 -9.93 -19.64 16.92
CA ASP A 403 -10.82 -19.30 18.00
C ASP A 403 -10.81 -17.78 18.31
N ARG A 404 -11.73 -17.36 19.16
CA ARG A 404 -11.86 -15.97 19.64
C ARG A 404 -11.21 -15.77 21.02
N SER A 405 -10.14 -16.48 21.33
CA SER A 405 -9.46 -16.39 22.64
C SER A 405 -8.62 -15.13 22.80
N HIS A 406 -8.22 -14.48 21.67
CA HIS A 406 -7.45 -13.24 21.74
C HIS A 406 -8.28 -12.09 22.33
N PRO A 407 -7.70 -11.22 23.22
CA PRO A 407 -8.42 -10.13 23.86
C PRO A 407 -9.15 -9.15 22.93
N TYR A 408 -8.69 -9.00 21.68
CA TYR A 408 -9.37 -8.21 20.67
C TYR A 408 -10.86 -8.56 20.54
N TRP A 409 -11.21 -9.85 20.63
CA TRP A 409 -12.59 -10.33 20.42
C TRP A 409 -13.56 -10.02 21.57
N SER A 410 -13.04 -9.54 22.72
CA SER A 410 -13.87 -9.11 23.85
C SER A 410 -14.28 -7.63 23.80
N GLY A 411 -13.81 -6.89 22.81
CA GLY A 411 -14.06 -5.45 22.61
C GLY A 411 -15.03 -5.16 21.47
N GLU A 412 -14.83 -4.00 20.86
CA GLU A 412 -15.55 -3.53 19.67
C GLU A 412 -14.68 -3.71 18.43
N PRO A 413 -15.27 -3.78 17.21
CA PRO A 413 -14.48 -3.85 15.98
C PRO A 413 -13.57 -2.63 15.82
N CYS A 414 -12.33 -2.87 15.43
CA CYS A 414 -11.40 -1.81 15.09
C CYS A 414 -11.65 -1.37 13.65
N GLY A 415 -12.34 -0.24 13.46
CA GLY A 415 -12.57 0.39 12.15
C GLY A 415 -11.55 1.48 11.84
N MET A 416 -11.72 2.19 10.71
CA MET A 416 -10.91 3.35 10.31
C MET A 416 -11.73 4.29 9.42
N LEU A 417 -12.92 4.67 9.88
CA LEU A 417 -13.75 5.61 9.14
C LEU A 417 -13.16 7.03 9.22
N ILE A 418 -13.51 7.86 8.25
CA ILE A 418 -12.91 9.20 8.12
C ILE A 418 -13.13 10.07 9.36
N ASP A 419 -14.30 9.99 9.99
CA ASP A 419 -14.61 10.78 11.18
C ASP A 419 -13.69 10.39 12.36
N GLU A 420 -13.30 9.13 12.46
CA GLU A 420 -12.31 8.67 13.43
C GLU A 420 -10.91 9.19 13.11
N VAL A 421 -10.52 9.20 11.83
CA VAL A 421 -9.23 9.77 11.38
C VAL A 421 -9.15 11.26 11.73
N GLU A 422 -10.24 12.01 11.52
CA GLU A 422 -10.30 13.43 11.88
C GLU A 422 -10.28 13.64 13.41
N ALA A 423 -10.96 12.77 14.17
CA ALA A 423 -10.93 12.81 15.63
C ALA A 423 -9.55 12.50 16.22
N ILE A 424 -8.76 11.64 15.56
CA ILE A 424 -7.35 11.37 15.93
C ILE A 424 -6.46 12.57 15.61
N TRP A 425 -6.74 13.29 14.50
CA TRP A 425 -5.95 14.45 14.10
C TRP A 425 -6.18 15.67 15.00
N ALA A 426 -7.40 15.90 15.46
CA ALA A 426 -7.76 17.12 16.19
C ALA A 426 -6.85 17.39 17.42
N PRO A 427 -6.62 16.47 18.37
CA PRO A 427 -5.75 16.72 19.52
C PRO A 427 -4.27 16.89 19.10
N ILE A 428 -3.81 16.29 18.00
CA ILE A 428 -2.45 16.53 17.49
C ILE A 428 -2.31 17.97 16.98
N ALA A 429 -3.33 18.46 16.28
CA ALA A 429 -3.32 19.80 15.71
C ALA A 429 -3.42 20.89 16.78
N GLU A 430 -4.27 20.68 17.80
CA GLU A 430 -4.59 21.68 18.83
C GLU A 430 -3.58 21.70 20.00
N ASP A 431 -3.23 20.52 20.50
CA ASP A 431 -2.49 20.36 21.77
C ASP A 431 -1.17 19.59 21.63
N ASP A 432 -0.77 19.20 20.41
CA ASP A 432 0.37 18.30 20.15
C ASP A 432 0.24 16.95 20.89
N ASP A 433 -1.00 16.50 21.14
CA ASP A 433 -1.30 15.25 21.83
C ASP A 433 -1.42 14.08 20.85
N TRP A 434 -0.46 13.16 20.93
CA TRP A 434 -0.35 11.97 20.09
C TRP A 434 -0.98 10.73 20.71
N SER A 435 -1.59 10.83 21.89
CA SER A 435 -2.13 9.70 22.65
C SER A 435 -3.20 8.92 21.86
N ALA A 436 -4.10 9.62 21.17
CA ALA A 436 -5.16 9.02 20.37
C ALA A 436 -4.59 8.21 19.18
N LEU A 437 -3.57 8.73 18.47
CA LEU A 437 -2.88 8.00 17.41
C LEU A 437 -2.19 6.74 17.96
N ASN A 438 -1.45 6.87 19.04
CA ASN A 438 -0.73 5.74 19.63
C ASN A 438 -1.69 4.64 20.10
N ALA A 439 -2.81 5.01 20.74
CA ALA A 439 -3.85 4.08 21.14
C ALA A 439 -4.48 3.37 19.93
N LYS A 440 -4.73 4.13 18.84
CA LYS A 440 -5.29 3.55 17.61
C LYS A 440 -4.34 2.56 16.95
N VAL A 441 -3.06 2.90 16.82
CA VAL A 441 -2.04 1.98 16.28
C VAL A 441 -1.96 0.71 17.12
N ALA A 442 -1.98 0.81 18.44
CA ALA A 442 -2.00 -0.36 19.33
C ALA A 442 -3.26 -1.22 19.12
N ALA A 443 -4.44 -0.60 18.97
CA ALA A 443 -5.71 -1.31 18.71
C ALA A 443 -5.68 -2.04 17.35
N ILE A 444 -5.16 -1.40 16.30
CA ILE A 444 -5.00 -2.00 14.98
C ILE A 444 -4.07 -3.21 15.04
N ARG A 445 -2.94 -3.10 15.73
CA ARG A 445 -1.98 -4.20 15.88
C ARG A 445 -2.59 -5.36 16.65
N SER A 446 -3.33 -5.08 17.74
CA SER A 446 -4.09 -6.09 18.49
C SER A 446 -5.14 -6.79 17.63
N MET A 447 -5.85 -6.05 16.76
CA MET A 447 -6.74 -6.64 15.75
C MET A 447 -5.96 -7.58 14.80
N GLY A 448 -4.83 -7.11 14.28
CA GLY A 448 -3.97 -7.91 13.39
C GLY A 448 -3.53 -9.23 14.03
N GLU A 449 -3.12 -9.22 15.30
CA GLU A 449 -2.77 -10.40 16.09
C GLU A 449 -3.98 -11.33 16.30
N GLY A 450 -5.16 -10.76 16.56
CA GLY A 450 -6.42 -11.50 16.67
C GLY A 450 -6.84 -12.16 15.37
N LEU A 451 -6.55 -11.53 14.23
CA LEU A 451 -6.84 -12.03 12.88
C LEU A 451 -5.75 -12.96 12.32
N ALA A 452 -4.50 -12.86 12.77
CA ALA A 452 -3.38 -13.67 12.25
C ALA A 452 -3.58 -15.17 12.46
N GLU A 453 -2.87 -16.00 11.69
CA GLU A 453 -2.93 -17.47 11.75
C GLU A 453 -2.28 -18.05 13.00
#